data_8ee35318a6cea93da9f40aafd32f1d20
#
_entry.id   8ee35318a6cea93da9f40aafd32f1d20
#
_cell.length_a   1.000
_cell.length_b   1.000
_cell.length_c   1.000
_cell.angle_alpha   90.00
_cell.angle_beta   90.00
_cell.angle_gamma   90.00
#
_symmetry.space_group_name_H-M   'P 1'
#
loop_
_entity.id
_entity.type
_entity.pdbx_description
1 polymer ?
#
loop_
_entity_poly.entity_id
_entity_poly.type
_entity_poly.pdbx_seq_one_letter_code
_entity_poly.pdbx_strand_id
1 'polypeptide(L)'
;KKTTTFFLAVVLSLVFTSCEKTDHTSELKSNNADQARKAYVDKGYTEVEVSPIVKTDCYFAQWDKTVLTPVSGLFEYFDADGNWVASIDFGDGSCDEWATKSWDVNVFPDYPAGSEDFSVFDYYGDK
;
A
#
# COMPACT_ATOMS: atom_id res chain seq x y z
N LYS A 1 -48.00 49.04 31.92
CA LYS A 1 -47.72 48.93 30.48
C LYS A 1 -46.44 48.14 30.32
N LYS A 2 -46.56 46.91 29.81
CA LYS A 2 -45.45 45.98 29.64
C LYS A 2 -45.01 46.03 28.20
N THR A 3 -43.83 46.49 27.95
CA THR A 3 -43.17 46.41 26.64
C THR A 3 -42.35 45.12 26.59
N THR A 4 -42.81 44.17 25.75
CA THR A 4 -42.12 42.93 25.53
C THR A 4 -41.14 43.13 24.40
N THR A 5 -39.86 43.08 24.72
CA THR A 5 -38.76 43.15 23.74
C THR A 5 -38.52 41.73 23.23
N PHE A 6 -38.82 41.51 21.97
CA PHE A 6 -38.53 40.26 21.27
C PHE A 6 -37.05 40.28 20.84
N PHE A 7 -36.23 39.45 21.44
CA PHE A 7 -34.86 39.19 20.96
C PHE A 7 -34.93 38.13 19.86
N LEU A 8 -34.70 38.60 18.65
CA LEU A 8 -34.56 37.71 17.48
C LEU A 8 -33.08 37.19 17.49
N ALA A 9 -32.90 35.94 17.92
CA ALA A 9 -31.65 35.24 17.84
C ALA A 9 -31.45 34.77 16.39
N VAL A 10 -30.61 35.47 15.65
CA VAL A 10 -30.14 35.01 14.34
C VAL A 10 -29.08 33.96 14.58
N VAL A 11 -29.46 32.71 14.39
CA VAL A 11 -28.52 31.58 14.33
C VAL A 11 -27.87 31.61 12.98
N LEU A 12 -26.64 32.11 12.94
CA LEU A 12 -25.77 32.07 11.73
C LEU A 12 -25.24 30.67 11.57
N SER A 13 -25.92 29.84 10.78
CA SER A 13 -25.42 28.51 10.40
C SER A 13 -24.25 28.67 9.44
N LEU A 14 -23.03 28.53 9.96
CA LEU A 14 -21.83 28.41 9.14
C LEU A 14 -21.85 27.03 8.49
N VAL A 15 -22.33 26.97 7.26
CA VAL A 15 -22.19 25.79 6.41
C VAL A 15 -20.74 25.77 5.93
N PHE A 16 -19.90 24.98 6.61
CA PHE A 16 -18.59 24.64 6.07
C PHE A 16 -18.82 23.66 4.91
N THR A 17 -18.91 24.17 3.70
CA THR A 17 -18.71 23.36 2.51
C THR A 17 -17.23 23.07 2.43
N SER A 18 -16.80 21.95 3.00
CA SER A 18 -15.50 21.38 2.68
C SER A 18 -15.60 20.91 1.24
N CYS A 19 -15.04 21.68 0.30
CA CYS A 19 -14.72 21.20 -1.02
C CYS A 19 -13.62 20.16 -0.85
N GLU A 20 -13.97 18.89 -0.75
CA GLU A 20 -13.06 17.82 -1.11
C GLU A 20 -12.83 17.96 -2.60
N LYS A 21 -11.70 18.57 -2.97
CA LYS A 21 -11.16 18.41 -4.30
C LYS A 21 -10.78 16.94 -4.41
N THR A 22 -11.67 16.17 -5.01
CA THR A 22 -11.32 14.87 -5.53
C THR A 22 -10.42 15.15 -6.74
N ASP A 23 -9.13 15.40 -6.50
CA ASP A 23 -8.14 15.34 -7.54
C ASP A 23 -8.12 13.89 -8.01
N HIS A 24 -8.80 13.61 -9.11
CA HIS A 24 -8.60 12.42 -9.91
C HIS A 24 -7.25 12.50 -10.65
N THR A 25 -6.21 12.86 -9.93
CA THR A 25 -4.88 12.42 -10.29
C THR A 25 -4.87 10.95 -9.93
N SER A 26 -4.82 10.09 -10.92
CA SER A 26 -4.50 8.68 -10.74
C SER A 26 -3.14 8.62 -10.02
N GLU A 27 -3.18 8.70 -8.70
CA GLU A 27 -2.01 8.48 -7.87
C GLU A 27 -1.63 7.02 -8.06
N LEU A 28 -0.48 6.79 -8.70
CA LEU A 28 0.20 5.52 -8.61
C LEU A 28 0.49 5.27 -7.13
N LYS A 29 -0.29 4.39 -6.52
CA LYS A 29 -0.13 4.01 -5.12
C LYS A 29 0.60 2.68 -5.07
N SER A 30 1.54 2.56 -4.14
CA SER A 30 2.26 1.32 -3.87
C SER A 30 1.37 0.27 -3.15
N ASN A 31 0.11 0.16 -3.57
CA ASN A 31 -0.88 -0.71 -2.93
C ASN A 31 -0.55 -2.20 -3.11
N ASN A 32 0.13 -2.57 -4.20
CA ASN A 32 0.51 -3.96 -4.45
C ASN A 32 1.47 -4.51 -3.40
N ALA A 33 2.34 -3.66 -2.84
CA ALA A 33 3.23 -4.05 -1.75
C ALA A 33 2.44 -4.54 -0.54
N ASP A 34 1.44 -3.75 -0.11
CA ASP A 34 0.61 -4.10 1.06
C ASP A 34 -0.32 -5.28 0.76
N GLN A 35 -0.86 -5.38 -0.45
CA GLN A 35 -1.70 -6.49 -0.87
C GLN A 35 -0.92 -7.81 -0.93
N ALA A 36 0.31 -7.80 -1.43
CA ALA A 36 1.17 -8.98 -1.47
C ALA A 36 1.47 -9.50 -0.06
N ARG A 37 1.79 -8.62 0.89
CA ARG A 37 2.00 -8.97 2.29
C ARG A 37 0.72 -9.53 2.92
N LYS A 38 -0.39 -8.82 2.76
CA LYS A 38 -1.69 -9.20 3.30
C LYS A 38 -2.13 -10.59 2.83
N ALA A 39 -1.84 -10.97 1.58
CA ALA A 39 -2.23 -12.26 1.02
C ALA A 39 -1.66 -13.46 1.80
N TYR A 40 -0.45 -13.36 2.34
CA TYR A 40 0.14 -14.42 3.18
C TYR A 40 -0.45 -14.41 4.59
N VAL A 41 -0.64 -13.24 5.19
CA VAL A 41 -1.26 -13.11 6.52
C VAL A 41 -2.70 -13.64 6.51
N ASP A 42 -3.47 -13.34 5.47
CA ASP A 42 -4.86 -13.83 5.32
C ASP A 42 -4.94 -15.36 5.15
N LYS A 43 -3.87 -16.00 4.68
CA LYS A 43 -3.75 -17.47 4.64
C LYS A 43 -3.37 -18.09 5.98
N GLY A 44 -3.10 -17.28 7.00
CA GLY A 44 -2.78 -17.73 8.34
C GLY A 44 -1.28 -17.89 8.63
N TYR A 45 -0.40 -17.44 7.72
CA TYR A 45 1.04 -17.44 7.98
C TYR A 45 1.45 -16.30 8.91
N THR A 46 2.48 -16.55 9.71
CA THR A 46 3.06 -15.53 10.58
C THR A 46 4.05 -14.70 9.80
N GLU A 47 3.84 -13.39 9.75
CA GLU A 47 4.77 -12.43 9.14
C GLU A 47 5.85 -12.04 10.13
N VAL A 48 7.10 -12.05 9.68
CA VAL A 48 8.27 -11.54 10.41
C VAL A 48 8.93 -10.46 9.58
N GLU A 49 9.01 -9.24 10.10
CA GLU A 49 9.78 -8.17 9.52
C GLU A 49 11.26 -8.38 9.81
N VAL A 50 12.03 -8.75 8.78
CA VAL A 50 13.49 -8.91 8.87
C VAL A 50 14.17 -7.56 8.76
N SER A 51 13.74 -6.75 7.80
CA SER A 51 14.10 -5.35 7.69
C SER A 51 12.89 -4.51 7.30
N PRO A 52 12.75 -3.28 7.84
CA PRO A 52 11.61 -2.44 7.59
C PRO A 52 11.56 -1.97 6.14
N ILE A 53 10.34 -1.70 5.63
CA ILE A 53 10.17 -1.04 4.34
C ILE A 53 10.74 0.37 4.42
N VAL A 54 11.66 0.68 3.51
CA VAL A 54 12.14 2.04 3.24
C VAL A 54 11.47 2.52 1.97
N LYS A 55 10.84 3.70 2.04
CA LYS A 55 10.23 4.37 0.89
C LYS A 55 11.01 5.65 0.58
N THR A 56 11.19 5.91 -0.70
CA THR A 56 11.80 7.16 -1.17
C THR A 56 11.08 7.67 -2.42
N ASP A 57 11.23 8.95 -2.70
CA ASP A 57 10.71 9.55 -3.92
C ASP A 57 11.56 9.12 -5.10
N CYS A 58 10.99 8.34 -6.01
CA CYS A 58 11.61 7.84 -7.22
C CYS A 58 10.97 8.47 -8.45
N TYR A 59 11.81 8.99 -9.35
CA TYR A 59 11.35 9.49 -10.63
C TYR A 59 11.32 8.37 -11.67
N PHE A 60 10.16 8.20 -12.32
CA PHE A 60 9.94 7.21 -13.37
C PHE A 60 9.70 7.92 -14.71
N ALA A 61 10.70 7.89 -15.58
CA ALA A 61 10.66 8.58 -16.86
C ALA A 61 9.55 8.07 -17.79
N GLN A 62 9.19 6.78 -17.71
CA GLN A 62 8.13 6.18 -18.52
C GLN A 62 6.75 6.78 -18.24
N TRP A 63 6.54 7.38 -17.07
CA TRP A 63 5.28 8.03 -16.67
C TRP A 63 5.46 9.53 -16.43
N ASP A 64 6.69 10.04 -16.52
CA ASP A 64 7.04 11.42 -16.16
C ASP A 64 6.49 11.80 -14.76
N LYS A 65 6.72 10.92 -13.78
CA LYS A 65 6.21 11.08 -12.41
C LYS A 65 7.25 10.71 -11.37
N THR A 66 7.20 11.45 -10.26
CA THR A 66 7.88 11.09 -9.01
C THR A 66 6.88 10.44 -8.08
N VAL A 67 7.18 9.22 -7.60
CA VAL A 67 6.28 8.41 -6.77
C VAL A 67 7.03 7.93 -5.54
N LEU A 68 6.37 8.01 -4.39
CA LEU A 68 6.90 7.44 -3.14
C LEU A 68 6.89 5.91 -3.25
N THR A 69 8.07 5.33 -3.41
CA THR A 69 8.30 3.94 -3.82
C THR A 69 8.97 3.16 -2.70
N PRO A 70 8.48 1.95 -2.34
CA PRO A 70 9.23 1.01 -1.52
C PRO A 70 10.48 0.57 -2.29
N VAL A 71 11.66 0.83 -1.74
CA VAL A 71 12.93 0.52 -2.41
C VAL A 71 13.76 -0.52 -1.68
N SER A 72 13.43 -0.81 -0.42
CA SER A 72 14.04 -1.90 0.35
C SER A 72 13.11 -2.34 1.47
N GLY A 73 13.40 -3.50 2.03
CA GLY A 73 12.68 -4.14 3.11
C GLY A 73 12.52 -5.63 2.83
N LEU A 74 12.52 -6.45 3.88
CA LEU A 74 12.39 -7.89 3.76
C LEU A 74 11.40 -8.41 4.80
N PHE A 75 10.43 -9.18 4.33
CA PHE A 75 9.46 -9.89 5.15
C PHE A 75 9.54 -11.38 4.87
N GLU A 76 9.50 -12.17 5.92
CA GLU A 76 9.45 -13.62 5.85
C GLU A 76 8.15 -14.13 6.47
N TYR A 77 7.64 -15.22 5.93
CA TYR A 77 6.39 -15.85 6.34
C TYR A 77 6.63 -17.27 6.77
N PHE A 78 6.02 -17.65 7.89
CA PHE A 78 6.20 -18.95 8.54
C PHE A 78 4.86 -19.61 8.79
N ASP A 79 4.84 -20.94 8.71
CA ASP A 79 3.69 -21.74 9.10
C ASP A 79 3.56 -21.85 10.64
N ALA A 80 2.53 -22.55 11.11
CA ALA A 80 2.26 -22.73 12.53
C ALA A 80 3.37 -23.51 13.26
N ASP A 81 4.16 -24.30 12.55
CA ASP A 81 5.26 -25.09 13.08
C ASP A 81 6.60 -24.32 13.04
N GLY A 82 6.59 -23.08 12.52
CA GLY A 82 7.76 -22.23 12.42
C GLY A 82 8.64 -22.52 11.20
N ASN A 83 8.13 -23.24 10.20
CA ASN A 83 8.86 -23.45 8.94
C ASN A 83 8.66 -22.26 8.01
N TRP A 84 9.74 -21.84 7.37
CA TRP A 84 9.67 -20.82 6.34
C TRP A 84 8.81 -21.29 5.16
N VAL A 85 7.91 -20.43 4.70
CA VAL A 85 7.02 -20.73 3.56
C VAL A 85 7.17 -19.75 2.41
N ALA A 86 7.50 -18.48 2.69
CA ALA A 86 7.66 -17.46 1.68
C ALA A 86 8.45 -16.25 2.19
N SER A 87 8.85 -15.38 1.27
CA SER A 87 9.38 -14.05 1.57
C SER A 87 8.98 -13.03 0.52
N ILE A 88 9.02 -11.75 0.90
CA ILE A 88 8.90 -10.60 -0.01
C ILE A 88 10.08 -9.69 0.25
N ASP A 89 10.87 -9.44 -0.80
CA ASP A 89 12.02 -8.55 -0.82
C ASP A 89 11.68 -7.33 -1.69
N PHE A 90 11.75 -6.14 -1.09
CA PHE A 90 11.45 -4.87 -1.76
C PHE A 90 12.66 -4.23 -2.41
N GLY A 91 13.80 -4.90 -2.45
CA GLY A 91 14.98 -4.48 -3.18
C GLY A 91 16.14 -3.98 -2.33
N ASP A 92 17.13 -3.42 -3.02
CA ASP A 92 18.44 -3.04 -2.47
C ASP A 92 18.59 -1.53 -2.20
N GLY A 93 17.53 -0.77 -2.33
CA GLY A 93 17.50 0.70 -2.19
C GLY A 93 17.49 1.44 -3.53
N SER A 94 17.60 0.75 -4.66
CA SER A 94 17.51 1.34 -5.99
C SER A 94 16.08 1.75 -6.32
N CYS A 95 15.94 2.87 -7.07
CA CYS A 95 14.65 3.31 -7.57
C CYS A 95 14.20 2.45 -8.76
N ASP A 96 13.41 1.45 -8.48
CA ASP A 96 12.68 0.67 -9.48
C ASP A 96 11.28 0.30 -8.96
N GLU A 97 10.48 -0.33 -9.81
CA GLU A 97 9.11 -0.71 -9.46
C GLU A 97 8.99 -2.16 -8.96
N TRP A 98 10.11 -2.87 -8.86
CA TRP A 98 10.09 -4.31 -8.70
C TRP A 98 10.36 -4.74 -7.27
N ALA A 99 9.56 -5.70 -6.80
CA ALA A 99 9.83 -6.50 -5.62
C ALA A 99 9.78 -7.97 -6.01
N THR A 100 10.47 -8.80 -5.25
CA THR A 100 10.57 -10.23 -5.49
C THR A 100 9.81 -11.00 -4.42
N LYS A 101 8.87 -11.87 -4.84
CA LYS A 101 8.29 -12.90 -3.98
C LYS A 101 9.07 -14.20 -4.17
N SER A 102 9.39 -14.89 -3.08
CA SER A 102 9.96 -16.24 -3.08
C SER A 102 9.14 -17.14 -2.17
N TRP A 103 9.05 -18.43 -2.49
CA TRP A 103 8.24 -19.39 -1.74
C TRP A 103 8.80 -20.80 -1.81
N ASP A 104 8.42 -21.60 -0.81
CA ASP A 104 8.70 -23.03 -0.83
C ASP A 104 7.76 -23.74 -1.81
N VAL A 105 8.33 -24.34 -2.83
CA VAL A 105 7.58 -25.08 -3.86
C VAL A 105 6.87 -26.32 -3.33
N ASN A 106 7.28 -26.85 -2.18
CA ASN A 106 6.58 -27.95 -1.51
C ASN A 106 5.29 -27.47 -0.82
N VAL A 107 5.26 -26.20 -0.38
CA VAL A 107 4.06 -25.57 0.18
C VAL A 107 3.13 -25.06 -0.92
N PHE A 108 3.71 -24.58 -2.03
CA PHE A 108 2.98 -24.03 -3.18
C PHE A 108 3.33 -24.78 -4.46
N PRO A 109 2.94 -26.06 -4.60
CA PRO A 109 3.36 -26.90 -5.73
C PRO A 109 2.78 -26.45 -7.10
N ASP A 110 1.69 -25.69 -7.08
CA ASP A 110 1.10 -25.12 -8.31
C ASP A 110 1.95 -23.99 -8.90
N TYR A 111 2.97 -23.51 -8.15
CA TYR A 111 3.88 -22.44 -8.54
C TYR A 111 5.33 -22.93 -8.50
N PRO A 112 5.75 -23.78 -9.47
CA PRO A 112 7.04 -24.46 -9.41
C PRO A 112 8.25 -23.56 -9.63
N ALA A 113 8.07 -22.30 -10.04
CA ALA A 113 9.16 -21.35 -10.26
C ALA A 113 9.90 -20.99 -8.95
N GLY A 114 9.21 -21.02 -7.80
CA GLY A 114 9.78 -20.71 -6.47
C GLY A 114 10.03 -19.23 -6.22
N SER A 115 10.00 -18.39 -7.25
CA SER A 115 10.08 -16.94 -7.12
C SER A 115 9.51 -16.23 -8.33
N GLU A 116 9.07 -15.00 -8.15
CA GLU A 116 8.66 -14.08 -9.22
C GLU A 116 8.82 -12.63 -8.80
N ASP A 117 9.12 -11.77 -9.78
CA ASP A 117 9.09 -10.34 -9.58
C ASP A 117 7.68 -9.79 -9.82
N PHE A 118 7.29 -8.79 -9.05
CA PHE A 118 6.02 -8.10 -9.22
C PHE A 118 6.21 -6.59 -9.07
N SER A 119 5.38 -5.81 -9.76
CA SER A 119 5.38 -4.36 -9.57
C SER A 119 4.73 -3.99 -8.24
N VAL A 120 5.39 -3.12 -7.49
CA VAL A 120 4.86 -2.56 -6.23
C VAL A 120 3.69 -1.60 -6.46
N PHE A 121 3.51 -1.16 -7.71
CA PHE A 121 2.44 -0.28 -8.11
C PHE A 121 1.23 -1.05 -8.61
N ASP A 122 0.06 -0.51 -8.29
CA ASP A 122 -1.20 -1.00 -8.82
C ASP A 122 -1.46 -0.29 -10.16
N TYR A 123 -1.26 -1.04 -11.25
CA TYR A 123 -1.62 -0.57 -12.57
C TYR A 123 -3.12 -0.78 -12.80
N TYR A 124 -3.94 0.14 -12.35
CA TYR A 124 -5.25 0.30 -12.96
C TYR A 124 -5.05 0.97 -14.32
N GLY A 125 -4.60 0.17 -15.28
CA GLY A 125 -4.57 0.61 -16.67
C GLY A 125 -5.99 0.90 -17.10
N ASP A 126 -6.21 2.09 -17.62
CA ASP A 126 -7.37 2.39 -18.43
C ASP A 126 -7.48 1.32 -19.52
N LYS A 127 -8.52 0.49 -19.42
CA LYS A 127 -8.96 -0.36 -20.51
C LYS A 127 -10.00 0.38 -21.34
#